data_c1881f178c32fd4e646a142ee35d21a0
#
_entry.id   c1881f178c32fd4e646a142ee35d21a0
#
_cell.length_a   1.000
_cell.length_b   1.000
_cell.length_c   1.000
_cell.angle_alpha   90.00
_cell.angle_beta   90.00
_cell.angle_gamma   90.00
#
_symmetry.space_group_name_H-M   'P 1'
#
loop_
_entity.id
_entity.type
_entity.pdbx_description
1 polymer ?
#
loop_
_entity_poly.entity_id
_entity_poly.type
_entity_poly.pdbx_seq_one_letter_code
_entity_poly.pdbx_strand_id
1 'polypeptide(L)'
;MKKTNWKYVLIALIIASFILSYSSELKGFKGANLYGAKEAKVLKAVDFINKNLLQNATATLGEVTEESGVYKFKLSINDKEYDSYLTKDGKILFPQGISLVETTTTTQPPKKTCEDIKKVEKPMLEAFVVSHCPFGLQMQRVLNEIVKEIPQLASYIKVEYMGEVKDGKIDSMHGEEEAEENLRQICIREEQSNNFWSYINCYIKEGKTEDCQKEAKIDTQKLTACMSDKNRGIAYAQKDFDRQNKFSVTGSPTLILNEEGASEFDFGGRTAEAVKTLLCCSFKEKPSFCTKALTTEQAATSFSKTYSQGSSSSGSCN
;
A
#
# COMPACT_ATOMS: atom_id res chain seq x y z
N MET A 1 1.50 10.99 -84.69
CA MET A 1 1.98 10.39 -83.39
C MET A 1 1.96 11.46 -82.31
N LYS A 2 1.05 11.36 -81.32
CA LYS A 2 0.99 12.32 -80.17
C LYS A 2 2.11 12.02 -79.21
N LYS A 3 3.00 12.96 -79.04
CA LYS A 3 4.08 12.83 -78.02
C LYS A 3 3.46 12.79 -76.62
N THR A 4 3.42 11.63 -76.04
CA THR A 4 3.01 11.44 -74.66
C THR A 4 3.99 12.19 -73.76
N ASN A 5 3.48 13.17 -73.00
CA ASN A 5 4.28 14.07 -72.18
C ASN A 5 4.74 13.32 -70.91
N TRP A 6 5.93 12.70 -70.95
CA TRP A 6 6.51 11.82 -69.94
C TRP A 6 6.50 12.43 -68.53
N LYS A 7 6.49 13.78 -68.40
CA LYS A 7 6.40 14.48 -67.15
C LYS A 7 5.09 14.21 -66.39
N TYR A 8 3.95 14.08 -67.10
CA TYR A 8 2.66 13.79 -66.47
C TYR A 8 2.55 12.32 -66.05
N VAL A 9 3.25 11.40 -66.69
CA VAL A 9 3.30 9.99 -66.31
C VAL A 9 4.11 9.83 -65.02
N LEU A 10 5.23 10.55 -64.89
CA LEU A 10 6.04 10.55 -63.63
C LEU A 10 5.28 11.18 -62.49
N ILE A 11 4.57 12.28 -62.67
CA ILE A 11 3.75 12.92 -61.64
C ILE A 11 2.61 11.98 -61.21
N ALA A 12 1.94 11.30 -62.14
CA ALA A 12 0.91 10.33 -61.79
C ALA A 12 1.45 9.12 -61.01
N LEU A 13 2.65 8.63 -61.30
CA LEU A 13 3.32 7.56 -60.56
C LEU A 13 3.75 7.99 -59.17
N ILE A 14 4.20 9.23 -58.99
CA ILE A 14 4.55 9.78 -57.67
C ILE A 14 3.26 9.96 -56.82
N ILE A 15 2.19 10.46 -57.39
CA ILE A 15 0.91 10.58 -56.67
C ILE A 15 0.34 9.21 -56.33
N ALA A 16 0.45 8.21 -57.22
CA ALA A 16 0.03 6.84 -56.95
C ALA A 16 0.87 6.18 -55.82
N SER A 17 2.20 6.42 -55.78
CA SER A 17 3.05 5.93 -54.69
C SER A 17 2.73 6.61 -53.34
N PHE A 18 2.41 7.92 -53.33
CA PHE A 18 1.98 8.64 -52.15
C PHE A 18 0.61 8.14 -51.63
N ILE A 19 -0.33 7.88 -52.52
CA ILE A 19 -1.64 7.31 -52.16
C ILE A 19 -1.49 5.89 -51.61
N LEU A 20 -0.58 5.07 -52.16
CA LEU A 20 -0.31 3.73 -51.65
C LEU A 20 0.43 3.73 -50.32
N SER A 21 1.34 4.69 -50.07
CA SER A 21 1.99 4.88 -48.79
C SER A 21 1.04 5.37 -47.71
N TYR A 22 0.15 6.33 -48.07
CA TYR A 22 -0.88 6.87 -47.17
C TYR A 22 -1.97 5.84 -46.85
N SER A 23 -2.27 4.93 -47.77
CA SER A 23 -3.25 3.85 -47.55
C SER A 23 -2.70 2.73 -46.64
N SER A 24 -1.36 2.59 -46.49
CA SER A 24 -0.76 1.65 -45.53
C SER A 24 -0.78 2.18 -44.10
N GLU A 25 -0.70 3.50 -43.90
CA GLU A 25 -0.85 4.09 -42.54
C GLU A 25 -2.34 4.14 -42.13
N LEU A 26 -3.27 4.27 -43.06
CA LEU A 26 -4.72 4.20 -42.77
C LEU A 26 -5.22 2.78 -42.46
N LYS A 27 -4.44 1.73 -42.70
CA LYS A 27 -4.78 0.38 -42.26
C LYS A 27 -4.65 0.17 -40.74
N GLY A 28 -3.96 1.05 -40.04
CA GLY A 28 -3.91 1.08 -38.56
C GLY A 28 -5.20 1.56 -37.88
N PHE A 29 -6.12 2.22 -38.62
CA PHE A 29 -7.34 2.80 -38.03
C PHE A 29 -8.65 2.01 -38.33
N LYS A 30 -8.56 0.85 -38.97
CA LYS A 30 -9.71 -0.05 -39.20
C LYS A 30 -9.94 -1.09 -38.08
N GLY A 31 -9.33 -0.90 -36.89
CA GLY A 31 -9.53 -1.75 -35.72
C GLY A 31 -10.84 -1.50 -34.96
N ALA A 32 -11.59 -0.45 -35.24
CA ALA A 32 -12.76 -0.07 -34.42
C ALA A 32 -14.03 -0.91 -34.68
N ASN A 33 -14.05 -1.82 -35.65
CA ASN A 33 -15.22 -2.66 -35.97
C ASN A 33 -15.01 -4.17 -35.79
N LEU A 34 -13.89 -4.60 -35.16
CA LEU A 34 -13.60 -6.02 -34.91
C LEU A 34 -13.83 -6.44 -33.47
N TYR A 35 -14.10 -5.50 -32.58
CA TYR A 35 -14.43 -5.81 -31.19
C TYR A 35 -15.94 -5.93 -31.03
N GLY A 36 -16.41 -7.02 -30.45
CA GLY A 36 -17.83 -7.16 -30.09
C GLY A 36 -18.27 -6.09 -29.09
N ALA A 37 -19.58 -5.96 -28.88
CA ALA A 37 -20.13 -4.93 -27.97
C ALA A 37 -19.59 -5.02 -26.53
N LYS A 38 -19.16 -6.20 -26.08
CA LYS A 38 -18.55 -6.41 -24.75
C LYS A 38 -17.12 -5.84 -24.69
N GLU A 39 -16.30 -6.14 -25.70
CA GLU A 39 -14.92 -5.67 -25.78
C GLU A 39 -14.86 -4.14 -25.88
N ALA A 40 -15.78 -3.53 -26.61
CA ALA A 40 -15.87 -2.07 -26.72
C ALA A 40 -16.16 -1.39 -25.36
N LYS A 41 -16.96 -2.03 -24.48
CA LYS A 41 -17.22 -1.51 -23.13
C LYS A 41 -16.01 -1.68 -22.23
N VAL A 42 -15.35 -2.85 -22.29
CA VAL A 42 -14.14 -3.12 -21.49
C VAL A 42 -13.00 -2.20 -21.91
N LEU A 43 -12.80 -1.92 -23.21
CA LEU A 43 -11.80 -0.97 -23.67
C LEU A 43 -11.99 0.44 -23.10
N LYS A 44 -13.24 0.90 -22.96
CA LYS A 44 -13.53 2.18 -22.30
C LYS A 44 -13.13 2.16 -20.82
N ALA A 45 -13.35 1.04 -20.13
CA ALA A 45 -12.92 0.88 -18.75
C ALA A 45 -11.39 0.90 -18.64
N VAL A 46 -10.67 0.22 -19.55
CA VAL A 46 -9.19 0.24 -19.59
C VAL A 46 -8.66 1.65 -19.89
N ASP A 47 -9.30 2.39 -20.81
CA ASP A 47 -8.94 3.79 -21.07
C ASP A 47 -9.16 4.68 -19.84
N PHE A 48 -10.24 4.46 -19.08
CA PHE A 48 -10.48 5.15 -17.81
C PHE A 48 -9.41 4.83 -16.77
N ILE A 49 -9.03 3.54 -16.62
CA ILE A 49 -7.96 3.09 -15.71
C ILE A 49 -6.65 3.82 -16.06
N ASN A 50 -6.26 3.80 -17.34
CA ASN A 50 -5.02 4.42 -17.78
C ASN A 50 -4.99 5.94 -17.58
N LYS A 51 -6.13 6.61 -17.71
CA LYS A 51 -6.22 8.08 -17.59
C LYS A 51 -6.36 8.56 -16.14
N ASN A 52 -6.99 7.77 -15.28
CA ASN A 52 -7.44 8.27 -13.98
C ASN A 52 -6.88 7.50 -12.78
N LEU A 53 -6.43 6.24 -12.98
CA LEU A 53 -6.02 5.40 -11.86
C LEU A 53 -4.52 5.04 -11.89
N LEU A 54 -3.86 5.14 -13.04
CA LEU A 54 -2.44 4.84 -13.19
C LEU A 54 -1.66 6.12 -13.49
N GLN A 55 -0.66 6.43 -12.67
CA GLN A 55 0.18 7.63 -12.85
C GLN A 55 1.44 7.34 -13.70
N ASN A 56 2.12 6.22 -13.47
CA ASN A 56 3.40 5.88 -14.08
C ASN A 56 3.43 4.49 -14.74
N ALA A 57 2.26 3.94 -15.07
CA ALA A 57 2.12 2.64 -15.71
C ALA A 57 0.99 2.68 -16.74
N THR A 58 0.99 1.72 -17.65
CA THR A 58 -0.08 1.55 -18.63
C THR A 58 -0.64 0.14 -18.53
N ALA A 59 -1.96 0.03 -18.42
CA ALA A 59 -2.66 -1.23 -18.48
C ALA A 59 -2.98 -1.58 -19.93
N THR A 60 -2.71 -2.81 -20.32
CA THR A 60 -3.13 -3.37 -21.61
C THR A 60 -4.22 -4.42 -21.39
N LEU A 61 -5.18 -4.46 -22.32
CA LEU A 61 -6.28 -5.41 -22.27
C LEU A 61 -5.84 -6.78 -22.79
N GLY A 62 -6.08 -7.83 -21.99
CA GLY A 62 -5.96 -9.21 -22.39
C GLY A 62 -7.31 -9.83 -22.79
N GLU A 63 -7.53 -11.09 -22.39
CA GLU A 63 -8.76 -11.84 -22.70
C GLU A 63 -9.99 -11.22 -22.01
N VAL A 64 -11.13 -11.22 -22.70
CA VAL A 64 -12.43 -10.77 -22.17
C VAL A 64 -13.41 -11.93 -22.24
N THR A 65 -13.92 -12.35 -21.09
CA THR A 65 -14.93 -13.40 -20.94
C THR A 65 -16.18 -12.85 -20.26
N GLU A 66 -17.24 -13.63 -20.24
CA GLU A 66 -18.45 -13.34 -19.47
C GLU A 66 -18.56 -14.40 -18.37
N GLU A 67 -18.61 -13.97 -17.12
CA GLU A 67 -18.68 -14.84 -15.96
C GLU A 67 -19.63 -14.24 -14.91
N SER A 68 -20.54 -15.06 -14.38
CA SER A 68 -21.46 -14.67 -13.29
C SER A 68 -22.22 -13.36 -13.52
N GLY A 69 -22.60 -13.07 -14.77
CA GLY A 69 -23.39 -11.88 -15.12
C GLY A 69 -22.60 -10.58 -15.28
N VAL A 70 -21.27 -10.62 -15.23
CA VAL A 70 -20.35 -9.52 -15.46
C VAL A 70 -19.36 -9.86 -16.59
N TYR A 71 -18.69 -8.85 -17.15
CA TYR A 71 -17.52 -9.07 -17.99
C TYR A 71 -16.30 -9.24 -17.11
N LYS A 72 -15.61 -10.36 -17.23
CA LYS A 72 -14.29 -10.60 -16.64
C LYS A 72 -13.24 -10.36 -17.71
N PHE A 73 -12.18 -9.65 -17.38
CA PHE A 73 -11.10 -9.36 -18.32
C PHE A 73 -9.75 -9.29 -17.61
N LYS A 74 -8.71 -9.65 -18.34
CA LYS A 74 -7.32 -9.57 -17.87
C LYS A 74 -6.74 -8.21 -18.18
N LEU A 75 -6.07 -7.61 -17.20
CA LEU A 75 -5.23 -6.42 -17.37
C LEU A 75 -3.78 -6.82 -17.16
N SER A 76 -2.90 -6.45 -18.08
CA SER A 76 -1.45 -6.54 -17.88
C SER A 76 -0.91 -5.15 -17.54
N ILE A 77 -0.25 -5.02 -16.39
CA ILE A 77 0.38 -3.79 -15.90
C ILE A 77 1.78 -4.18 -15.40
N ASN A 78 2.83 -3.60 -15.99
CA ASN A 78 4.22 -3.90 -15.65
C ASN A 78 4.50 -5.42 -15.63
N ASP A 79 4.10 -6.13 -16.70
CA ASP A 79 4.27 -7.59 -16.87
C ASP A 79 3.54 -8.47 -15.84
N LYS A 80 2.66 -7.89 -15.04
CA LYS A 80 1.77 -8.63 -14.13
C LYS A 80 0.35 -8.65 -14.66
N GLU A 81 -0.31 -9.79 -14.57
CA GLU A 81 -1.71 -9.96 -14.96
C GLU A 81 -2.64 -9.83 -13.76
N TYR A 82 -3.76 -9.14 -13.96
CA TYR A 82 -4.82 -8.93 -12.98
C TYR A 82 -6.17 -9.26 -13.59
N ASP A 83 -7.00 -10.03 -12.88
CA ASP A 83 -8.40 -10.26 -13.26
C ASP A 83 -9.26 -9.09 -12.74
N SER A 84 -9.95 -8.41 -13.65
CA SER A 84 -10.87 -7.31 -13.33
C SER A 84 -12.25 -7.57 -13.90
N TYR A 85 -13.25 -6.91 -13.37
CA TYR A 85 -14.64 -7.17 -13.70
C TYR A 85 -15.39 -5.88 -13.99
N LEU A 86 -16.31 -5.92 -14.97
CA LEU A 86 -17.12 -4.78 -15.37
C LEU A 86 -18.59 -5.20 -15.47
N THR A 87 -19.51 -4.39 -14.94
CA THR A 87 -20.93 -4.63 -15.15
C THR A 87 -21.27 -4.61 -16.63
N LYS A 88 -22.29 -5.38 -17.06
CA LYS A 88 -22.69 -5.48 -18.47
C LYS A 88 -23.13 -4.13 -19.09
N ASP A 89 -23.61 -3.21 -18.26
CA ASP A 89 -23.93 -1.84 -18.68
C ASP A 89 -22.69 -0.94 -18.80
N GLY A 90 -21.52 -1.42 -18.31
CA GLY A 90 -20.25 -0.70 -18.40
C GLY A 90 -20.09 0.45 -17.41
N LYS A 91 -20.90 0.50 -16.34
CA LYS A 91 -20.91 1.62 -15.40
C LYS A 91 -20.08 1.41 -14.15
N ILE A 92 -19.91 0.16 -13.70
CA ILE A 92 -19.21 -0.16 -12.47
C ILE A 92 -18.05 -1.10 -12.78
N LEU A 93 -16.85 -0.67 -12.41
CA LEU A 93 -15.61 -1.45 -12.49
C LEU A 93 -15.30 -2.03 -11.10
N PHE A 94 -15.00 -3.31 -11.05
CA PHE A 94 -14.45 -3.99 -9.88
C PHE A 94 -13.00 -4.37 -10.21
N PRO A 95 -12.02 -3.73 -9.59
CA PRO A 95 -10.61 -4.03 -9.85
C PRO A 95 -10.24 -5.48 -9.53
N GLN A 96 -10.96 -6.10 -8.60
CA GLN A 96 -10.75 -7.48 -8.17
C GLN A 96 -12.07 -8.14 -7.78
N GLY A 97 -12.22 -9.43 -8.05
CA GLY A 97 -13.35 -10.25 -7.62
C GLY A 97 -12.91 -11.32 -6.63
N ILE A 98 -13.75 -11.62 -5.64
CA ILE A 98 -13.55 -12.72 -4.70
C ILE A 98 -14.57 -13.81 -5.06
N SER A 99 -14.10 -15.02 -5.42
CA SER A 99 -14.99 -16.15 -5.63
C SER A 99 -15.57 -16.61 -4.30
N LEU A 100 -16.90 -16.66 -4.22
CA LEU A 100 -17.62 -17.18 -3.05
C LEU A 100 -17.96 -18.68 -3.21
N VAL A 101 -17.63 -19.27 -4.35
CA VAL A 101 -17.79 -20.71 -4.59
C VAL A 101 -16.47 -21.37 -4.24
N GLU A 102 -16.50 -22.37 -3.36
CA GLU A 102 -15.34 -23.21 -3.08
C GLU A 102 -14.95 -23.98 -4.35
N THR A 103 -14.16 -23.36 -5.20
CA THR A 103 -13.44 -24.09 -6.24
C THR A 103 -12.20 -24.68 -5.59
N THR A 104 -12.01 -25.98 -5.71
CA THR A 104 -10.84 -26.74 -5.22
C THR A 104 -9.51 -26.32 -5.85
N THR A 105 -9.48 -25.17 -6.51
CA THR A 105 -8.27 -24.54 -7.08
C THR A 105 -8.23 -23.08 -6.69
N THR A 106 -8.07 -22.80 -5.40
CA THR A 106 -7.73 -21.47 -4.93
C THR A 106 -6.30 -21.16 -5.34
N THR A 107 -6.12 -20.28 -6.32
CA THR A 107 -4.85 -19.62 -6.64
C THR A 107 -4.56 -18.48 -5.66
N GLN A 108 -5.03 -18.53 -4.42
CA GLN A 108 -4.41 -17.73 -3.37
C GLN A 108 -3.03 -18.34 -3.10
N PRO A 109 -1.96 -17.55 -3.12
CA PRO A 109 -0.68 -18.07 -2.69
C PRO A 109 -0.86 -18.70 -1.30
N PRO A 110 -0.26 -19.86 -1.04
CA PRO A 110 -0.39 -20.52 0.25
C PRO A 110 0.02 -19.55 1.36
N LYS A 111 -0.76 -19.48 2.42
CA LYS A 111 -0.41 -18.67 3.59
C LYS A 111 0.96 -19.13 4.10
N LYS A 112 1.82 -18.17 4.38
CA LYS A 112 3.12 -18.47 5.00
C LYS A 112 2.90 -19.07 6.39
N THR A 113 3.77 -20.02 6.71
CA THR A 113 3.88 -20.62 8.04
C THR A 113 5.15 -20.15 8.74
N CYS A 114 5.38 -20.54 9.98
CA CYS A 114 6.63 -20.23 10.68
C CYS A 114 7.89 -20.79 10.00
N GLU A 115 7.75 -21.87 9.22
CA GLU A 115 8.86 -22.47 8.48
C GLU A 115 9.29 -21.58 7.30
N ASP A 116 8.37 -20.81 6.73
CA ASP A 116 8.61 -19.92 5.59
C ASP A 116 9.23 -18.57 6.01
N ILE A 117 9.29 -18.30 7.33
CA ILE A 117 9.85 -17.06 7.86
C ILE A 117 11.36 -17.19 8.06
N LYS A 118 12.10 -16.23 7.49
CA LYS A 118 13.56 -16.13 7.66
C LYS A 118 13.94 -15.98 9.12
N LYS A 119 14.76 -16.89 9.62
CA LYS A 119 15.20 -16.90 11.01
C LYS A 119 16.56 -16.21 11.17
N VAL A 120 16.63 -15.30 12.13
CA VAL A 120 17.85 -14.53 12.45
C VAL A 120 18.06 -14.46 13.96
N GLU A 121 19.28 -14.12 14.40
CA GLU A 121 19.61 -13.99 15.83
C GLU A 121 18.88 -12.82 16.50
N LYS A 122 18.77 -11.70 15.79
CA LYS A 122 18.10 -10.47 16.26
C LYS A 122 17.10 -10.00 15.21
N PRO A 123 15.89 -10.54 15.23
CA PRO A 123 14.85 -10.11 14.29
C PRO A 123 14.46 -8.67 14.54
N MET A 124 14.02 -7.99 13.47
CA MET A 124 13.44 -6.66 13.53
C MET A 124 12.16 -6.62 12.70
N LEU A 125 11.07 -6.28 13.35
CA LEU A 125 9.79 -5.98 12.73
C LEU A 125 9.66 -4.47 12.60
N GLU A 126 9.59 -3.96 11.38
CA GLU A 126 9.33 -2.57 11.05
C GLU A 126 7.89 -2.44 10.58
N ALA A 127 7.13 -1.57 11.21
CA ALA A 127 5.75 -1.27 10.84
C ALA A 127 5.67 0.15 10.29
N PHE A 128 5.48 0.28 8.99
CA PHE A 128 5.29 1.56 8.32
C PHE A 128 3.84 2.01 8.47
N VAL A 129 3.64 3.16 9.10
CA VAL A 129 2.31 3.69 9.40
C VAL A 129 2.23 5.19 9.15
N VAL A 130 1.01 5.72 9.12
CA VAL A 130 0.73 7.13 9.33
C VAL A 130 -0.29 7.28 10.47
N SER A 131 -0.15 8.33 11.27
CA SER A 131 -0.81 8.44 12.58
C SER A 131 -2.33 8.67 12.53
N HIS A 132 -2.86 9.19 11.41
CA HIS A 132 -4.30 9.41 11.23
C HIS A 132 -4.98 8.34 10.36
N CYS A 133 -4.21 7.43 9.73
CA CYS A 133 -4.79 6.31 9.00
C CYS A 133 -5.50 5.35 9.97
N PRO A 134 -6.77 5.00 9.73
CA PRO A 134 -7.49 4.02 10.54
C PRO A 134 -6.73 2.70 10.73
N PHE A 135 -6.13 2.20 9.67
CA PHE A 135 -5.36 0.97 9.72
C PHE A 135 -3.95 1.16 10.32
N GLY A 136 -3.37 2.35 10.20
CA GLY A 136 -2.15 2.74 10.91
C GLY A 136 -2.37 2.77 12.42
N LEU A 137 -3.46 3.40 12.89
CA LEU A 137 -3.90 3.39 14.30
C LEU A 137 -4.16 1.96 14.81
N GLN A 138 -4.80 1.13 13.98
CA GLN A 138 -5.02 -0.29 14.27
C GLN A 138 -3.71 -1.01 14.53
N MET A 139 -2.71 -0.83 13.65
CA MET A 139 -1.40 -1.47 13.82
C MET A 139 -0.65 -0.92 15.03
N GLN A 140 -0.65 0.39 15.27
CA GLN A 140 -0.06 0.96 16.48
C GLN A 140 -0.70 0.37 17.74
N ARG A 141 -2.02 0.12 17.76
CA ARG A 141 -2.72 -0.54 18.87
C ARG A 141 -2.28 -1.99 19.05
N VAL A 142 -2.13 -2.73 17.95
CA VAL A 142 -1.61 -4.11 17.97
C VAL A 142 -0.20 -4.15 18.58
N LEU A 143 0.70 -3.30 18.09
CA LEU A 143 2.08 -3.25 18.56
C LEU A 143 2.18 -2.80 20.01
N ASN A 144 1.38 -1.80 20.39
CA ASN A 144 1.31 -1.34 21.77
C ASN A 144 0.83 -2.44 22.73
N GLU A 145 -0.18 -3.23 22.34
CA GLU A 145 -0.63 -4.36 23.17
C GLU A 145 0.45 -5.43 23.30
N ILE A 146 1.18 -5.73 22.22
CA ILE A 146 2.32 -6.67 22.26
C ILE A 146 3.38 -6.19 23.24
N VAL A 147 3.79 -4.92 23.15
CA VAL A 147 4.85 -4.37 24.01
C VAL A 147 4.39 -4.25 25.47
N LYS A 148 3.15 -3.88 25.71
CA LYS A 148 2.55 -3.84 27.04
C LYS A 148 2.56 -5.22 27.72
N GLU A 149 2.18 -6.25 26.97
CA GLU A 149 2.08 -7.61 27.49
C GLU A 149 3.43 -8.36 27.51
N ILE A 150 4.32 -8.04 26.57
CA ILE A 150 5.66 -8.65 26.43
C ILE A 150 6.68 -7.52 26.21
N PRO A 151 7.09 -6.79 27.28
CA PRO A 151 7.99 -5.63 27.14
C PRO A 151 9.33 -5.96 26.47
N GLN A 152 9.79 -7.21 26.54
CA GLN A 152 11.01 -7.67 25.89
C GLN A 152 10.96 -7.54 24.36
N LEU A 153 9.76 -7.59 23.77
CA LEU A 153 9.58 -7.42 22.32
C LEU A 153 9.75 -5.97 21.84
N ALA A 154 9.73 -4.99 22.73
CA ALA A 154 9.90 -3.58 22.34
C ALA A 154 11.20 -3.31 21.56
N SER A 155 12.29 -4.04 21.88
CA SER A 155 13.59 -3.90 21.20
C SER A 155 13.66 -4.57 19.82
N TYR A 156 12.63 -5.31 19.43
CA TYR A 156 12.51 -6.01 18.17
C TYR A 156 11.41 -5.43 17.26
N ILE A 157 10.81 -4.32 17.68
CA ILE A 157 9.71 -3.64 16.96
C ILE A 157 10.11 -2.18 16.76
N LYS A 158 10.02 -1.72 15.52
CA LYS A 158 10.16 -0.30 15.18
C LYS A 158 8.93 0.18 14.44
N VAL A 159 8.36 1.29 14.86
CA VAL A 159 7.32 2.00 14.13
C VAL A 159 8.02 3.00 13.23
N GLU A 160 7.86 2.86 11.92
CA GLU A 160 8.36 3.78 10.90
C GLU A 160 7.19 4.60 10.36
N TYR A 161 7.45 5.86 9.99
CA TYR A 161 6.40 6.73 9.46
C TYR A 161 6.57 6.90 7.97
N MET A 162 5.43 7.04 7.27
CA MET A 162 5.41 7.24 5.82
C MET A 162 5.20 8.71 5.49
N GLY A 163 5.77 9.13 4.38
CA GLY A 163 5.66 10.49 3.87
C GLY A 163 6.82 10.87 2.96
N GLU A 164 6.99 12.16 2.76
CA GLU A 164 8.13 12.72 2.04
C GLU A 164 8.54 14.08 2.65
N VAL A 165 9.73 14.56 2.31
CA VAL A 165 10.15 15.91 2.67
C VAL A 165 9.96 16.83 1.47
N LYS A 166 9.10 17.83 1.60
CA LYS A 166 8.86 18.90 0.63
C LYS A 166 9.17 20.25 1.26
N ASP A 167 9.96 21.08 0.61
CA ASP A 167 10.30 22.44 1.04
C ASP A 167 10.82 22.53 2.49
N GLY A 168 11.49 21.44 2.95
CA GLY A 168 12.03 21.35 4.30
C GLY A 168 10.98 21.11 5.40
N LYS A 169 9.81 20.62 5.03
CA LYS A 169 8.75 20.14 5.91
C LYS A 169 8.39 18.71 5.53
N ILE A 170 7.76 18.00 6.46
CA ILE A 170 7.16 16.70 6.19
C ILE A 170 5.81 16.91 5.48
N ASP A 171 5.57 16.13 4.44
CA ASP A 171 4.28 15.93 3.80
C ASP A 171 3.79 14.50 4.07
N SER A 172 2.52 14.32 4.38
CA SER A 172 1.90 13.05 4.74
C SER A 172 0.54 12.89 4.07
N MET A 173 0.04 11.64 4.02
CA MET A 173 -1.12 11.24 3.22
C MET A 173 -2.41 12.00 3.55
N HIS A 174 -2.63 12.36 4.82
CA HIS A 174 -3.84 13.03 5.29
C HIS A 174 -3.59 14.49 5.71
N GLY A 175 -2.50 15.09 5.20
CA GLY A 175 -2.23 16.52 5.35
C GLY A 175 -1.40 16.90 6.56
N GLU A 176 -1.43 18.21 6.88
CA GLU A 176 -0.47 18.85 7.78
C GLU A 176 -0.60 18.36 9.24
N GLU A 177 -1.81 18.12 9.73
CA GLU A 177 -2.02 17.61 11.11
C GLU A 177 -1.44 16.21 11.31
N GLU A 178 -1.55 15.33 10.31
CA GLU A 178 -0.92 14.02 10.35
C GLU A 178 0.59 14.12 10.24
N ALA A 179 1.09 14.97 9.35
CA ALA A 179 2.52 15.19 9.19
C ALA A 179 3.16 15.70 10.50
N GLU A 180 2.49 16.62 11.20
CA GLU A 180 2.94 17.12 12.50
C GLU A 180 2.95 16.02 13.56
N GLU A 181 1.88 15.19 13.62
CA GLU A 181 1.83 14.08 14.57
C GLU A 181 2.83 12.98 14.25
N ASN A 182 3.06 12.65 12.99
CA ASN A 182 4.12 11.73 12.58
C ASN A 182 5.49 12.25 13.03
N LEU A 183 5.80 13.52 12.81
CA LEU A 183 7.04 14.16 13.25
C LEU A 183 7.20 14.12 14.78
N ARG A 184 6.12 14.37 15.50
CA ARG A 184 6.09 14.28 16.98
C ARG A 184 6.43 12.88 17.46
N GLN A 185 5.78 11.87 16.92
CA GLN A 185 6.01 10.48 17.27
C GLN A 185 7.43 10.03 16.89
N ILE A 186 7.96 10.48 15.74
CA ILE A 186 9.36 10.28 15.34
C ILE A 186 10.32 10.88 16.37
N CYS A 187 10.13 12.15 16.74
CA CYS A 187 10.98 12.83 17.72
C CYS A 187 10.94 12.16 19.10
N ILE A 188 9.78 11.69 19.55
CA ILE A 188 9.66 10.95 20.80
C ILE A 188 10.37 9.60 20.69
N ARG A 189 10.18 8.87 19.59
CA ARG A 189 10.85 7.58 19.37
C ARG A 189 12.38 7.70 19.39
N GLU A 190 12.93 8.71 18.73
CA GLU A 190 14.37 8.88 18.57
C GLU A 190 15.04 9.48 19.82
N GLU A 191 14.39 10.39 20.51
CA GLU A 191 15.04 11.15 21.58
C GLU A 191 14.51 10.89 22.98
N GLN A 192 13.33 10.26 23.08
CA GLN A 192 12.67 9.91 24.34
C GLN A 192 12.10 8.49 24.29
N SER A 193 12.86 7.56 23.76
CA SER A 193 12.43 6.19 23.42
C SER A 193 11.78 5.44 24.59
N ASN A 194 12.20 5.70 25.82
CA ASN A 194 11.60 5.10 27.02
C ASN A 194 10.12 5.50 27.23
N ASN A 195 9.71 6.63 26.67
CA ASN A 195 8.36 7.17 26.80
C ASN A 195 7.50 6.93 25.56
N PHE A 196 8.10 6.42 24.47
CA PHE A 196 7.43 6.26 23.19
C PHE A 196 6.16 5.40 23.29
N TRP A 197 6.28 4.21 23.85
CA TRP A 197 5.12 3.30 23.96
C TRP A 197 4.05 3.84 24.93
N SER A 198 4.45 4.59 25.97
CA SER A 198 3.49 5.27 26.86
C SER A 198 2.72 6.37 26.09
N TYR A 199 3.41 7.11 25.23
CA TYR A 199 2.77 8.10 24.36
C TYR A 199 1.80 7.44 23.37
N ILE A 200 2.24 6.40 22.66
CA ILE A 200 1.38 5.65 21.72
C ILE A 200 0.15 5.07 22.44
N ASN A 201 0.34 4.47 23.65
CA ASN A 201 -0.76 3.92 24.44
C ASN A 201 -1.83 4.97 24.81
N CYS A 202 -1.46 6.21 25.03
CA CYS A 202 -2.39 7.30 25.25
C CYS A 202 -3.01 7.76 23.93
N TYR A 203 -2.19 8.04 22.91
CA TYR A 203 -2.60 8.63 21.65
C TYR A 203 -3.67 7.80 20.92
N ILE A 204 -3.50 6.49 20.82
CA ILE A 204 -4.46 5.59 20.16
C ILE A 204 -5.85 5.56 20.80
N LYS A 205 -6.02 6.12 21.99
CA LYS A 205 -7.32 6.18 22.70
C LYS A 205 -8.19 7.32 22.21
N GLU A 206 -7.67 8.53 22.16
CA GLU A 206 -8.47 9.74 21.91
C GLU A 206 -7.79 10.73 20.94
N GLY A 207 -6.54 10.53 20.51
CA GLY A 207 -5.79 11.44 19.65
C GLY A 207 -5.42 12.78 20.34
N LYS A 208 -5.49 12.87 21.66
CA LYS A 208 -5.25 14.10 22.43
C LYS A 208 -3.78 14.30 22.71
N THR A 209 -3.09 14.90 21.76
CA THR A 209 -1.63 15.07 21.77
C THR A 209 -1.07 15.67 23.06
N GLU A 210 -1.62 16.81 23.53
CA GLU A 210 -1.09 17.49 24.71
C GLU A 210 -1.31 16.70 26.01
N ASP A 211 -2.46 16.05 26.14
CA ASP A 211 -2.78 15.21 27.30
C ASP A 211 -1.83 14.01 27.31
N CYS A 212 -1.54 13.43 26.13
CA CYS A 212 -0.67 12.29 26.00
C CYS A 212 0.81 12.64 26.23
N GLN A 213 1.25 13.84 25.88
CA GLN A 213 2.58 14.32 26.26
C GLN A 213 2.73 14.38 27.80
N LYS A 214 1.72 14.85 28.51
CA LYS A 214 1.70 14.91 29.99
C LYS A 214 1.66 13.52 30.61
N GLU A 215 0.73 12.64 30.14
CA GLU A 215 0.57 11.26 30.65
C GLU A 215 1.86 10.45 30.45
N ALA A 216 2.48 10.55 29.29
CA ALA A 216 3.72 9.85 28.95
C ALA A 216 4.97 10.54 29.49
N LYS A 217 4.86 11.64 30.21
CA LYS A 217 5.97 12.41 30.78
C LYS A 217 7.00 12.83 29.73
N ILE A 218 6.51 13.29 28.57
CA ILE A 218 7.36 13.79 27.50
C ILE A 218 7.98 15.14 27.93
N ASP A 219 9.29 15.25 27.76
CA ASP A 219 9.99 16.52 27.84
C ASP A 219 9.60 17.38 26.63
N THR A 220 8.68 18.31 26.83
CA THR A 220 8.12 19.14 25.77
C THR A 220 9.13 20.12 25.17
N GLN A 221 10.15 20.54 25.94
CA GLN A 221 11.21 21.40 25.43
C GLN A 221 12.11 20.65 24.44
N LYS A 222 12.51 19.41 24.79
CA LYS A 222 13.25 18.53 23.89
C LYS A 222 12.43 18.21 22.64
N LEU A 223 11.16 17.90 22.82
CA LEU A 223 10.26 17.59 21.71
C LEU A 223 10.15 18.75 20.74
N THR A 224 9.85 19.96 21.23
CA THR A 224 9.76 21.19 20.42
C THR A 224 11.08 21.47 19.72
N ALA A 225 12.21 21.34 20.43
CA ALA A 225 13.52 21.51 19.82
C ALA A 225 13.83 20.50 18.72
N CYS A 226 13.43 19.22 18.90
CA CYS A 226 13.56 18.20 17.86
C CYS A 226 12.69 18.52 16.63
N MET A 227 11.41 18.82 16.84
CA MET A 227 10.46 19.08 15.74
C MET A 227 10.82 20.32 14.92
N SER A 228 11.42 21.34 15.54
CA SER A 228 11.81 22.58 14.87
C SER A 228 13.19 22.53 14.21
N ASP A 229 14.03 21.57 14.56
CA ASP A 229 15.40 21.44 14.03
C ASP A 229 15.42 20.48 12.83
N LYS A 230 15.74 21.04 11.66
CA LYS A 230 15.85 20.27 10.40
C LYS A 230 16.94 19.19 10.45
N ASN A 231 17.99 19.38 11.23
CA ASN A 231 19.07 18.40 11.40
C ASN A 231 18.70 17.27 12.39
N ARG A 232 17.54 17.36 13.03
CA ARG A 232 17.00 16.37 13.98
C ARG A 232 15.69 15.80 13.47
N GLY A 233 14.55 16.44 13.73
CA GLY A 233 13.24 15.90 13.39
C GLY A 233 13.08 15.55 11.91
N ILE A 234 13.40 16.49 11.00
CA ILE A 234 13.32 16.23 9.55
C ILE A 234 14.33 15.16 9.12
N ALA A 235 15.55 15.17 9.66
CA ALA A 235 16.57 14.17 9.33
C ALA A 235 16.19 12.76 9.85
N TYR A 236 15.48 12.65 10.98
CA TYR A 236 14.93 11.38 11.46
C TYR A 236 13.80 10.89 10.56
N ALA A 237 12.87 11.77 10.18
CA ALA A 237 11.81 11.45 9.26
C ALA A 237 12.35 11.01 7.89
N GLN A 238 13.40 11.68 7.37
CA GLN A 238 14.02 11.29 6.11
C GLN A 238 14.55 9.85 6.15
N LYS A 239 15.08 9.39 7.29
CA LYS A 239 15.52 7.99 7.42
C LYS A 239 14.36 7.01 7.29
N ASP A 240 13.19 7.33 7.88
CA ASP A 240 11.99 6.51 7.72
C ASP A 240 11.55 6.50 6.24
N PHE A 241 11.56 7.65 5.57
CA PHE A 241 11.17 7.78 4.16
C PHE A 241 12.16 7.10 3.21
N ASP A 242 13.46 7.12 3.52
CA ASP A 242 14.47 6.37 2.76
C ASP A 242 14.22 4.85 2.90
N ARG A 243 13.83 4.38 4.08
CA ARG A 243 13.42 2.98 4.29
C ARG A 243 12.11 2.66 3.58
N GLN A 244 11.12 3.55 3.65
CA GLN A 244 9.88 3.45 2.86
C GLN A 244 10.20 3.24 1.38
N ASN A 245 11.06 4.06 0.81
CA ASN A 245 11.46 4.00 -0.60
C ASN A 245 12.24 2.71 -0.92
N LYS A 246 13.16 2.29 -0.03
CA LYS A 246 13.92 1.05 -0.17
C LYS A 246 13.01 -0.16 -0.35
N PHE A 247 11.91 -0.22 0.40
CA PHE A 247 10.96 -1.34 0.35
C PHE A 247 9.74 -1.08 -0.56
N SER A 248 9.71 0.04 -1.28
CA SER A 248 8.58 0.44 -2.12
C SER A 248 7.25 0.41 -1.36
N VAL A 249 7.25 0.88 -0.12
CA VAL A 249 6.05 0.94 0.73
C VAL A 249 5.13 2.04 0.24
N THR A 250 3.88 1.70 -0.05
CA THR A 250 2.88 2.62 -0.60
C THR A 250 1.61 2.73 0.25
N GLY A 251 1.46 1.91 1.29
CA GLY A 251 0.25 1.88 2.11
C GLY A 251 0.52 1.67 3.60
N SER A 252 -0.37 2.21 4.43
CA SER A 252 -0.34 2.11 5.89
C SER A 252 -1.43 1.16 6.39
N PRO A 253 -1.09 0.12 7.22
CA PRO A 253 0.25 -0.29 7.56
C PRO A 253 0.90 -1.20 6.52
N THR A 254 2.23 -1.19 6.44
CA THR A 254 3.03 -2.22 5.77
C THR A 254 4.03 -2.78 6.78
N LEU A 255 4.19 -4.10 6.81
CA LEU A 255 5.15 -4.77 7.69
C LEU A 255 6.36 -5.27 6.90
N ILE A 256 7.54 -4.96 7.42
CA ILE A 256 8.82 -5.50 6.96
C ILE A 256 9.45 -6.26 8.12
N LEU A 257 9.79 -7.53 7.90
CA LEU A 257 10.46 -8.38 8.88
C LEU A 257 11.81 -8.84 8.33
N ASN A 258 12.90 -8.46 9.00
CA ASN A 258 14.26 -8.82 8.60
C ASN A 258 14.58 -8.46 7.13
N GLU A 259 14.20 -7.24 6.70
CA GLU A 259 14.41 -6.71 5.34
C GLU A 259 13.52 -7.35 4.26
N GLU A 260 12.50 -8.13 4.64
CA GLU A 260 11.56 -8.77 3.72
C GLU A 260 10.12 -8.37 4.03
N GLY A 261 9.29 -8.21 2.99
CA GLY A 261 7.87 -7.93 3.16
C GLY A 261 7.17 -9.07 3.91
N ALA A 262 6.38 -8.74 4.92
CA ALA A 262 5.65 -9.68 5.75
C ALA A 262 4.17 -9.32 5.85
N SER A 263 3.33 -10.33 6.07
CA SER A 263 1.88 -10.17 6.20
C SER A 263 1.38 -10.78 7.50
N GLU A 264 0.75 -9.97 8.31
CA GLU A 264 0.04 -10.41 9.51
C GLU A 264 -1.17 -11.32 9.17
N PHE A 265 -1.68 -11.22 7.94
CA PHE A 265 -2.82 -12.02 7.50
C PHE A 265 -2.49 -13.50 7.33
N ASP A 266 -1.22 -13.83 7.11
CA ASP A 266 -0.78 -15.23 7.10
C ASP A 266 -0.93 -15.90 8.48
N PHE A 267 -0.92 -15.10 9.56
CA PHE A 267 -0.93 -15.54 10.95
C PHE A 267 -2.23 -15.23 11.70
N GLY A 268 -3.25 -14.67 11.06
CA GLY A 268 -4.56 -14.40 11.68
C GLY A 268 -5.03 -12.96 11.64
N GLY A 269 -4.34 -12.08 10.89
CA GLY A 269 -4.74 -10.70 10.67
C GLY A 269 -4.21 -9.71 11.72
N ARG A 270 -4.85 -8.56 11.82
CA ARG A 270 -4.39 -7.45 12.69
C ARG A 270 -4.77 -7.67 14.15
N THR A 271 -4.23 -8.73 14.73
CA THR A 271 -4.38 -9.11 16.13
C THR A 271 -3.02 -9.12 16.81
N ALA A 272 -2.98 -8.91 18.13
CA ALA A 272 -1.71 -8.96 18.87
C ALA A 272 -1.06 -10.35 18.80
N GLU A 273 -1.87 -11.42 18.83
CA GLU A 273 -1.36 -12.78 18.69
C GLU A 273 -0.72 -13.03 17.33
N ALA A 274 -1.36 -12.60 16.23
CA ALA A 274 -0.85 -12.84 14.89
C ALA A 274 0.48 -12.12 14.63
N VAL A 275 0.56 -10.83 14.97
CA VAL A 275 1.79 -10.02 14.76
C VAL A 275 2.91 -10.48 15.69
N LYS A 276 2.60 -10.83 16.95
CA LYS A 276 3.58 -11.47 17.85
C LYS A 276 4.09 -12.79 17.26
N THR A 277 3.20 -13.63 16.75
CA THR A 277 3.57 -14.93 16.16
C THR A 277 4.47 -14.74 14.94
N LEU A 278 4.14 -13.82 14.05
CA LEU A 278 4.96 -13.46 12.89
C LEU A 278 6.40 -13.08 13.34
N LEU A 279 6.54 -12.17 14.31
CA LEU A 279 7.84 -11.77 14.84
C LEU A 279 8.54 -12.94 15.53
N CYS A 280 7.83 -13.70 16.35
CA CYS A 280 8.39 -14.83 17.10
C CYS A 280 8.85 -16.00 16.23
N CYS A 281 8.27 -16.18 15.05
CA CYS A 281 8.72 -17.17 14.06
C CYS A 281 10.08 -16.82 13.44
N SER A 282 10.50 -15.57 13.53
CA SER A 282 11.76 -15.10 12.92
C SER A 282 12.99 -15.22 13.83
N PHE A 283 12.83 -15.62 15.10
CA PHE A 283 13.96 -15.90 15.96
C PHE A 283 14.61 -17.25 15.58
N LYS A 284 15.91 -17.28 15.47
CA LYS A 284 16.68 -18.53 15.29
C LYS A 284 16.49 -19.45 16.49
N GLU A 285 16.59 -18.91 17.70
CA GLU A 285 16.23 -19.57 18.94
C GLU A 285 15.05 -18.82 19.57
N LYS A 286 13.86 -19.47 19.57
CA LYS A 286 12.63 -18.86 20.01
C LYS A 286 12.68 -18.57 21.53
N PRO A 287 12.66 -17.30 21.97
CA PRO A 287 12.69 -16.96 23.38
C PRO A 287 11.44 -17.44 24.13
N SER A 288 11.56 -17.71 25.43
CA SER A 288 10.46 -18.19 26.26
C SER A 288 9.28 -17.21 26.33
N PHE A 289 9.52 -15.91 26.24
CA PHE A 289 8.44 -14.91 26.23
C PHE A 289 7.52 -15.02 25.00
N CYS A 290 7.96 -15.64 23.92
CA CYS A 290 7.15 -15.91 22.74
C CYS A 290 6.03 -16.95 22.98
N THR A 291 6.06 -17.69 24.09
CA THR A 291 5.01 -18.65 24.44
C THR A 291 3.78 -18.01 25.07
N LYS A 292 3.88 -16.72 25.51
CA LYS A 292 2.74 -16.00 26.07
C LYS A 292 1.68 -15.77 24.99
N ALA A 293 0.47 -16.30 25.22
CA ALA A 293 -0.66 -16.04 24.36
C ALA A 293 -1.18 -14.60 24.53
N LEU A 294 -1.51 -13.96 23.41
CA LEU A 294 -2.11 -12.64 23.37
C LEU A 294 -3.54 -12.71 22.78
N THR A 295 -4.23 -11.57 22.76
CA THR A 295 -5.57 -11.52 22.18
C THR A 295 -5.58 -11.81 20.69
N THR A 296 -6.56 -12.59 20.26
CA THR A 296 -6.86 -12.88 18.84
C THR A 296 -7.97 -11.99 18.30
N GLU A 297 -8.47 -11.05 19.11
CA GLU A 297 -9.45 -10.07 18.65
C GLU A 297 -8.79 -9.06 17.69
N GLN A 298 -9.57 -8.61 16.70
CA GLN A 298 -9.12 -7.55 15.80
C GLN A 298 -9.05 -6.23 16.56
N ALA A 299 -7.94 -5.52 16.43
CA ALA A 299 -7.79 -4.21 17.05
C ALA A 299 -8.71 -3.17 16.38
N ALA A 300 -9.17 -2.18 17.15
CA ALA A 300 -10.01 -1.10 16.63
C ALA A 300 -9.26 -0.23 15.61
N THR A 301 -9.97 0.19 14.56
CA THR A 301 -9.46 1.02 13.45
C THR A 301 -9.63 2.52 13.67
N SER A 302 -10.17 2.94 14.81
CA SER A 302 -10.38 4.35 15.19
C SER A 302 -9.73 4.63 16.52
N PHE A 303 -9.69 5.90 16.95
CA PHE A 303 -9.39 6.22 18.33
C PHE A 303 -10.39 5.50 19.25
N SER A 304 -9.88 4.72 20.19
CA SER A 304 -10.70 3.90 21.08
C SER A 304 -10.03 3.62 22.40
N LYS A 305 -10.76 3.73 23.49
CA LYS A 305 -10.30 3.38 24.84
C LYS A 305 -10.16 1.87 25.06
N THR A 306 -10.81 1.07 24.20
CA THR A 306 -10.75 -0.40 24.22
C THR A 306 -9.91 -0.92 23.08
N TYR A 307 -9.34 -2.12 23.25
CA TYR A 307 -8.52 -2.77 22.22
C TYR A 307 -9.35 -3.10 20.97
N SER A 308 -10.47 -3.75 21.17
CA SER A 308 -11.40 -4.12 20.10
C SER A 308 -12.68 -3.30 20.24
N GLN A 309 -13.09 -2.62 19.20
CA GLN A 309 -14.43 -2.00 19.13
C GLN A 309 -14.97 -2.17 17.73
N GLY A 310 -16.21 -2.72 17.66
CA GLY A 310 -16.94 -2.86 16.43
C GLY A 310 -17.42 -1.53 15.89
N SER A 311 -16.57 -0.76 15.26
CA SER A 311 -17.02 0.27 14.34
C SER A 311 -16.23 0.13 13.05
N SER A 312 -16.93 -0.24 12.00
CA SER A 312 -16.49 -0.20 10.63
C SER A 312 -16.23 1.25 10.21
N SER A 313 -15.01 1.73 10.34
CA SER A 313 -14.60 2.90 9.60
C SER A 313 -14.21 2.46 8.18
N SER A 314 -14.95 2.90 7.19
CA SER A 314 -14.64 2.75 5.78
C SER A 314 -13.55 3.76 5.38
N GLY A 315 -12.36 3.64 5.96
CA GLY A 315 -11.20 4.43 5.59
C GLY A 315 -10.30 3.66 4.64
N SER A 316 -9.76 4.32 3.64
CA SER A 316 -8.69 3.81 2.78
C SER A 316 -7.45 4.64 3.04
N CYS A 317 -6.31 3.97 3.19
CA CYS A 317 -4.99 4.59 3.38
C CYS A 317 -4.06 4.19 2.23
N ASN A 318 -4.56 4.27 0.99
CA ASN A 318 -3.79 4.07 -0.24
C ASN A 318 -3.67 5.38 -0.99
#